data_1a95a04b0123f7a2dfbbca1d0f75ac29
#
_entry.id   1a95a04b0123f7a2dfbbca1d0f75ac29
#
_cell.length_a   1.000
_cell.length_b   1.000
_cell.length_c   1.000
_cell.angle_alpha   90.00
_cell.angle_beta   90.00
_cell.angle_gamma   90.00
#
_symmetry.space_group_name_H-M   'P 1'
#
loop_
_entity.id
_entity.type
_entity.pdbx_description
1 polymer ?
#
loop_
_entity_poly.entity_id
_entity_poly.type
_entity_poly.pdbx_seq_one_letter_code
_entity_poly.pdbx_strand_id
1 'polypeptide(L)'
;MACIRSPYLPFSVSPRHIAQNPNHANPDMNDTFGRIYLTHDLPGTGGHIKEQPEDFVVQEIPLYDFSDQGNFALLLLKKVNLSTLDFVACIRKHLHLRDEEVGLAGWKDKRAITSQWVSVPRENISESRLDRLTGEGIKILQIRHHSNKLRTGHLLGNHFTILIRQADAEAENRAQAIIQQLQTFGLPNFYGPQRFGARGDNPEKGLALLLGQYRLRSVRKRKLLVSSYNSLLFNLTLKERMKKDLFAKLLQGDIAKKHDTGGIFLVSDPEKEQPRADRLEISATGPIWGKKMKRAGNKAAALEEKILSSQGVTPDVFRKQPGSRRSLRIALKEVNVCQEKEGLRLEFFLPKGSYATVLLDEIMKA
;
A
#
# COMPACT_ATOMS: atom_id res chain seq x y z
N MET A 1 50.87 18.59 18.26
CA MET A 1 49.92 17.83 17.40
C MET A 1 48.65 17.57 18.20
N ALA A 2 47.64 18.38 17.98
CA ALA A 2 46.38 18.35 18.73
C ALA A 2 45.31 17.58 17.91
N CYS A 3 44.79 16.51 18.52
CA CYS A 3 43.68 15.73 17.95
C CYS A 3 42.37 16.49 18.17
N ILE A 4 41.73 16.93 17.11
CA ILE A 4 40.38 17.51 17.10
C ILE A 4 39.36 16.39 17.19
N ARG A 5 38.63 16.33 18.32
CA ARG A 5 37.48 15.45 18.51
C ARG A 5 36.22 16.10 17.92
N SER A 6 35.55 15.40 17.04
CA SER A 6 34.22 15.75 16.50
C SER A 6 33.12 15.53 17.54
N PRO A 7 32.15 16.45 17.70
CA PRO A 7 31.05 16.32 18.64
C PRO A 7 29.78 15.83 17.94
N TYR A 8 29.62 14.50 17.81
CA TYR A 8 28.31 13.91 17.56
C TYR A 8 28.03 12.89 18.64
N LEU A 9 27.19 13.28 19.59
CA LEU A 9 26.63 12.41 20.62
C LEU A 9 25.47 11.57 19.99
N PRO A 10 25.39 10.27 20.30
CA PRO A 10 24.26 9.47 19.88
C PRO A 10 23.06 9.74 20.80
N PHE A 11 21.89 9.96 20.21
CA PHE A 11 20.63 9.99 20.93
C PHE A 11 20.35 8.62 21.56
N SER A 12 20.47 8.55 22.88
CA SER A 12 19.98 7.43 23.67
C SER A 12 18.50 7.66 23.96
N VAL A 13 17.62 6.90 23.31
CA VAL A 13 16.20 6.86 23.66
C VAL A 13 15.99 5.70 24.63
N SER A 14 15.70 6.05 25.88
CA SER A 14 15.31 5.14 26.95
C SER A 14 13.92 4.53 26.67
N PRO A 15 13.68 3.24 26.90
CA PRO A 15 12.36 2.64 26.67
C PRO A 15 11.39 3.04 27.79
N ARG A 16 10.47 3.94 27.52
CA ARG A 16 9.32 4.18 28.40
C ARG A 16 8.19 3.21 28.04
N HIS A 17 7.72 2.46 29.02
CA HIS A 17 6.51 1.66 28.98
C HIS A 17 5.29 2.53 28.70
N ILE A 18 4.61 2.28 27.59
CA ILE A 18 3.29 2.85 27.28
C ILE A 18 2.28 1.70 27.28
N ALA A 19 1.32 1.80 28.19
CA ALA A 19 0.20 0.88 28.32
C ALA A 19 -0.69 0.96 27.07
N GLN A 20 -1.12 -0.19 26.58
CA GLN A 20 -1.88 -0.36 25.34
C GLN A 20 -3.36 -0.03 25.56
N ASN A 21 -3.90 0.87 24.74
CA ASN A 21 -5.32 0.95 24.45
C ASN A 21 -5.49 0.69 22.94
N PRO A 22 -6.20 -0.36 22.50
CA PRO A 22 -6.17 -0.83 21.10
C PRO A 22 -7.04 -0.01 20.13
N ASN A 23 -7.72 1.05 20.55
CA ASN A 23 -8.73 1.75 19.75
C ASN A 23 -8.44 3.21 19.41
N HIS A 24 -7.27 3.75 19.73
CA HIS A 24 -6.88 5.09 19.28
C HIS A 24 -5.75 5.00 18.26
N ALA A 25 -6.03 5.41 17.01
CA ALA A 25 -4.98 5.80 16.09
C ALA A 25 -4.19 6.93 16.76
N ASN A 26 -2.94 6.65 17.12
CA ASN A 26 -2.08 7.62 17.78
C ASN A 26 -1.77 8.74 16.76
N PRO A 27 -2.17 10.01 16.97
CA PRO A 27 -1.90 11.11 16.05
C PRO A 27 -0.41 11.29 15.74
N ASP A 28 0.48 10.90 16.65
CA ASP A 28 1.93 10.94 16.46
C ASP A 28 2.46 9.93 15.44
N MET A 29 1.71 8.86 15.10
CA MET A 29 2.15 7.85 14.15
C MET A 29 2.19 8.38 12.71
N ASN A 30 1.29 9.28 12.31
CA ASN A 30 1.30 9.85 10.96
C ASN A 30 2.53 10.72 10.73
N ASP A 31 2.95 11.51 11.71
CA ASP A 31 4.17 12.30 11.61
C ASP A 31 5.45 11.42 11.67
N THR A 32 5.44 10.37 12.47
CA THR A 32 6.54 9.39 12.57
C THR A 32 6.85 8.72 11.24
N PHE A 33 5.82 8.40 10.43
CA PHE A 33 6.00 7.76 9.12
C PHE A 33 6.00 8.73 7.93
N GLY A 34 6.13 10.02 8.20
CA GLY A 34 6.30 11.04 7.19
C GLY A 34 5.07 11.35 6.36
N ARG A 35 3.86 11.09 6.88
CA ARG A 35 2.60 11.38 6.16
C ARG A 35 2.09 12.78 6.50
N ILE A 36 1.57 13.47 5.49
CA ILE A 36 0.86 14.74 5.60
C ILE A 36 -0.36 14.69 4.67
N TYR A 37 -1.39 15.48 4.97
CA TYR A 37 -2.56 15.56 4.13
C TYR A 37 -2.34 16.50 2.94
N LEU A 38 -2.74 16.06 1.74
CA LEU A 38 -2.81 16.95 0.57
C LEU A 38 -3.93 17.98 0.74
N THR A 39 -4.99 17.57 1.41
CA THR A 39 -6.21 18.38 1.63
C THR A 39 -6.24 18.97 3.05
N HIS A 40 -5.08 19.37 3.58
CA HIS A 40 -4.92 19.85 4.96
C HIS A 40 -5.76 21.11 5.27
N ASP A 41 -6.10 21.88 4.26
CA ASP A 41 -6.92 23.08 4.29
C ASP A 41 -8.44 22.79 4.36
N LEU A 42 -8.88 21.57 4.05
CA LEU A 42 -10.28 21.15 4.12
C LEU A 42 -10.56 20.40 5.44
N PRO A 43 -11.71 20.62 6.09
CA PRO A 43 -12.10 19.85 7.27
C PRO A 43 -12.40 18.40 6.90
N GLY A 44 -12.02 17.45 7.78
CA GLY A 44 -12.37 16.03 7.62
C GLY A 44 -13.83 15.74 7.92
N THR A 45 -14.26 14.52 7.61
CA THR A 45 -15.62 14.04 7.92
C THR A 45 -15.75 13.53 9.35
N GLY A 46 -14.62 13.32 10.06
CA GLY A 46 -14.61 12.57 11.32
C GLY A 46 -15.07 11.12 11.12
N GLY A 47 -15.57 10.53 12.21
CA GLY A 47 -16.11 9.17 12.20
C GLY A 47 -15.09 8.07 12.35
N HIS A 48 -15.52 6.81 12.22
CA HIS A 48 -14.69 5.63 12.32
C HIS A 48 -15.13 4.53 11.36
N ILE A 49 -14.22 3.59 11.07
CA ILE A 49 -14.42 2.48 10.15
C ILE A 49 -14.21 1.14 10.84
N LYS A 50 -14.70 0.05 10.21
CA LYS A 50 -14.45 -1.33 10.66
C LYS A 50 -15.03 -1.64 12.05
N GLU A 51 -16.14 -1.04 12.41
CA GLU A 51 -16.91 -1.43 13.59
C GLU A 51 -17.48 -2.83 13.37
N GLN A 52 -18.06 -3.05 12.21
CA GLN A 52 -18.51 -4.34 11.72
C GLN A 52 -17.76 -4.75 10.44
N PRO A 53 -17.70 -6.04 10.10
CA PRO A 53 -17.05 -6.49 8.85
C PRO A 53 -17.68 -5.89 7.60
N GLU A 54 -18.99 -5.62 7.64
CA GLU A 54 -19.81 -5.04 6.58
C GLU A 54 -19.42 -3.60 6.28
N ASP A 55 -18.79 -2.90 7.22
CA ASP A 55 -18.30 -1.55 7.02
C ASP A 55 -17.08 -1.47 6.12
N PHE A 56 -16.46 -2.61 5.80
CA PHE A 56 -15.24 -2.64 5.00
C PHE A 56 -15.25 -3.81 4.03
N VAL A 57 -15.83 -3.59 2.85
CA VAL A 57 -15.95 -4.60 1.79
C VAL A 57 -14.88 -4.37 0.75
N VAL A 58 -14.17 -5.43 0.36
CA VAL A 58 -13.10 -5.39 -0.63
C VAL A 58 -13.33 -6.47 -1.68
N GLN A 59 -13.37 -6.07 -2.94
CA GLN A 59 -13.44 -6.97 -4.08
C GLN A 59 -12.16 -6.85 -4.91
N GLU A 60 -11.46 -7.96 -5.09
CA GLU A 60 -10.28 -8.02 -5.94
C GLU A 60 -10.69 -8.02 -7.42
N ILE A 61 -10.05 -7.15 -8.20
CA ILE A 61 -10.22 -7.09 -9.66
C ILE A 61 -9.01 -7.78 -10.30
N PRO A 62 -9.21 -8.84 -11.09
CA PRO A 62 -8.13 -9.57 -11.72
C PRO A 62 -7.38 -8.71 -12.75
N LEU A 63 -6.11 -9.02 -12.99
CA LEU A 63 -5.26 -8.29 -13.94
C LEU A 63 -5.63 -8.58 -15.41
N TYR A 64 -6.19 -9.74 -15.68
CA TYR A 64 -6.51 -10.24 -17.00
C TYR A 64 -7.70 -11.19 -16.94
N ASP A 65 -8.35 -11.41 -18.09
CA ASP A 65 -9.40 -12.40 -18.22
C ASP A 65 -8.82 -13.82 -18.17
N PHE A 66 -9.58 -14.73 -17.60
CA PHE A 66 -9.17 -16.12 -17.49
C PHE A 66 -9.51 -16.89 -18.76
N SER A 67 -8.61 -17.79 -19.17
CA SER A 67 -8.75 -18.55 -20.44
C SER A 67 -9.85 -19.64 -20.40
N ASP A 68 -10.39 -19.95 -19.21
CA ASP A 68 -11.31 -21.06 -18.92
C ASP A 68 -10.76 -22.44 -19.28
N GLN A 69 -9.47 -22.52 -19.54
CA GLN A 69 -8.72 -23.75 -19.85
C GLN A 69 -7.45 -23.82 -19.03
N GLY A 70 -6.92 -25.01 -18.82
CA GLY A 70 -5.65 -25.25 -18.15
C GLY A 70 -5.75 -26.00 -16.82
N ASN A 71 -4.60 -26.12 -16.17
CA ASN A 71 -4.41 -27.03 -15.03
C ASN A 71 -4.66 -26.38 -13.67
N PHE A 72 -5.01 -25.08 -13.63
CA PHE A 72 -5.36 -24.39 -12.40
C PHE A 72 -6.85 -24.05 -12.37
N ALA A 73 -7.50 -24.35 -11.26
CA ALA A 73 -8.80 -23.79 -10.91
C ALA A 73 -8.58 -22.46 -10.19
N LEU A 74 -9.31 -21.44 -10.63
CA LEU A 74 -9.34 -20.12 -10.03
C LEU A 74 -10.69 -19.97 -9.33
N LEU A 75 -10.63 -19.86 -8.01
CA LEU A 75 -11.78 -19.73 -7.14
C LEU A 75 -11.92 -18.28 -6.70
N LEU A 76 -13.05 -17.63 -7.01
CA LEU A 76 -13.42 -16.37 -6.37
C LEU A 76 -14.06 -16.69 -5.03
N LEU A 77 -13.34 -16.45 -3.96
CA LEU A 77 -13.75 -16.80 -2.61
C LEU A 77 -14.05 -15.54 -1.79
N LYS A 78 -15.22 -15.54 -1.12
CA LYS A 78 -15.61 -14.52 -0.15
C LYS A 78 -15.31 -15.04 1.26
N LYS A 79 -14.63 -14.24 2.07
CA LYS A 79 -14.38 -14.51 3.49
C LYS A 79 -14.79 -13.32 4.35
N VAL A 80 -15.14 -13.58 5.61
CA VAL A 80 -15.53 -12.58 6.62
C VAL A 80 -14.66 -12.76 7.85
N ASN A 81 -14.07 -11.67 8.36
CA ASN A 81 -13.27 -11.64 9.60
C ASN A 81 -12.13 -12.69 9.66
N LEU A 82 -11.63 -13.14 8.54
CA LEU A 82 -10.59 -14.16 8.46
C LEU A 82 -9.27 -13.57 7.96
N SER A 83 -8.14 -13.82 8.65
CA SER A 83 -6.84 -13.37 8.16
C SER A 83 -6.45 -14.11 6.88
N THR A 84 -5.56 -13.53 6.04
CA THR A 84 -5.08 -14.24 4.84
C THR A 84 -4.32 -15.52 5.18
N LEU A 85 -3.63 -15.58 6.33
CA LEU A 85 -2.92 -16.80 6.76
C LEU A 85 -3.90 -17.91 7.12
N ASP A 86 -4.92 -17.62 7.95
CA ASP A 86 -5.94 -18.58 8.36
C ASP A 86 -6.77 -19.04 7.15
N PHE A 87 -7.08 -18.11 6.24
CA PHE A 87 -7.78 -18.39 4.99
C PHE A 87 -7.00 -19.39 4.11
N VAL A 88 -5.69 -19.16 3.92
CA VAL A 88 -4.84 -20.09 3.15
C VAL A 88 -4.71 -21.43 3.85
N ALA A 89 -4.58 -21.43 5.19
CA ALA A 89 -4.51 -22.66 5.97
C ALA A 89 -5.80 -23.49 5.83
N CYS A 90 -6.95 -22.83 5.85
CA CYS A 90 -8.26 -23.46 5.64
C CYS A 90 -8.36 -24.10 4.23
N ILE A 91 -8.01 -23.35 3.18
CA ILE A 91 -8.01 -23.86 1.80
C ILE A 91 -7.10 -25.08 1.66
N ARG A 92 -5.88 -25.00 2.21
CA ARG A 92 -4.93 -26.11 2.16
C ARG A 92 -5.46 -27.37 2.85
N LYS A 93 -6.04 -27.22 4.04
CA LYS A 93 -6.60 -28.32 4.82
C LYS A 93 -7.69 -29.05 4.03
N HIS A 94 -8.65 -28.32 3.48
CA HIS A 94 -9.83 -28.91 2.85
C HIS A 94 -9.60 -29.37 1.41
N LEU A 95 -8.68 -28.75 0.68
CA LEU A 95 -8.31 -29.15 -0.67
C LEU A 95 -7.09 -30.07 -0.72
N HIS A 96 -6.50 -30.44 0.44
CA HIS A 96 -5.30 -31.27 0.57
C HIS A 96 -4.11 -30.74 -0.23
N LEU A 97 -3.74 -29.47 0.02
CA LEU A 97 -2.71 -28.75 -0.72
C LEU A 97 -1.46 -28.47 0.12
N ARG A 98 -0.31 -28.38 -0.53
CA ARG A 98 0.92 -27.83 0.03
C ARG A 98 0.92 -26.29 -0.06
N ASP A 99 1.80 -25.62 0.71
CA ASP A 99 1.90 -24.14 0.72
C ASP A 99 2.14 -23.54 -0.66
N GLU A 100 3.01 -24.18 -1.42
CA GLU A 100 3.39 -23.74 -2.75
C GLU A 100 2.30 -23.95 -3.81
N GLU A 101 1.23 -24.70 -3.55
CA GLU A 101 0.18 -24.99 -4.52
C GLU A 101 -0.93 -23.94 -4.49
N VAL A 102 -1.08 -23.19 -3.41
CA VAL A 102 -2.03 -22.08 -3.33
C VAL A 102 -1.43 -20.80 -3.89
N GLY A 103 -2.07 -20.19 -4.88
CA GLY A 103 -1.69 -18.90 -5.46
C GLY A 103 -2.63 -17.79 -5.07
N LEU A 104 -2.08 -16.64 -4.66
CA LEU A 104 -2.81 -15.43 -4.31
C LEU A 104 -2.19 -14.23 -5.03
N ALA A 105 -3.04 -13.30 -5.49
CA ALA A 105 -2.56 -12.05 -6.08
C ALA A 105 -2.18 -10.99 -5.03
N GLY A 106 -2.80 -11.01 -3.85
CA GLY A 106 -2.51 -10.06 -2.77
C GLY A 106 -3.02 -10.52 -1.40
N TRP A 107 -2.56 -9.81 -0.37
CA TRP A 107 -3.03 -9.99 1.00
C TRP A 107 -4.25 -9.10 1.24
N LYS A 108 -5.18 -9.57 2.07
CA LYS A 108 -6.40 -8.85 2.42
C LYS A 108 -6.52 -8.70 3.94
N ASP A 109 -7.14 -7.62 4.37
CA ASP A 109 -7.41 -7.34 5.79
C ASP A 109 -8.23 -8.44 6.45
N LYS A 110 -8.02 -8.59 7.77
CA LYS A 110 -8.79 -9.52 8.60
C LYS A 110 -10.19 -8.96 8.88
N ARG A 111 -10.29 -7.76 9.46
CA ARG A 111 -11.56 -7.11 9.80
C ARG A 111 -12.19 -6.51 8.54
N ALA A 112 -12.80 -7.36 7.73
CA ALA A 112 -13.41 -6.99 6.45
C ALA A 112 -14.20 -8.16 5.87
N ILE A 113 -15.11 -7.85 4.95
CA ILE A 113 -15.63 -8.79 3.97
C ILE A 113 -14.76 -8.69 2.73
N THR A 114 -14.11 -9.77 2.32
CA THR A 114 -13.24 -9.73 1.15
C THR A 114 -13.55 -10.82 0.15
N SER A 115 -13.65 -10.44 -1.12
CA SER A 115 -13.73 -11.37 -2.25
C SER A 115 -12.42 -11.32 -3.02
N GLN A 116 -11.73 -12.46 -3.13
CA GLN A 116 -10.43 -12.53 -3.80
C GLN A 116 -10.27 -13.81 -4.60
N TRP A 117 -9.45 -13.76 -5.64
CA TRP A 117 -9.11 -14.91 -6.45
C TRP A 117 -8.00 -15.75 -5.80
N VAL A 118 -8.20 -17.06 -5.83
CA VAL A 118 -7.24 -18.06 -5.37
C VAL A 118 -7.05 -19.09 -6.46
N SER A 119 -5.82 -19.38 -6.85
CA SER A 119 -5.52 -20.47 -7.77
C SER A 119 -5.03 -21.69 -7.04
N VAL A 120 -5.55 -22.86 -7.43
CA VAL A 120 -5.18 -24.18 -6.92
C VAL A 120 -5.07 -25.16 -8.11
N PRO A 121 -4.35 -26.30 -8.01
CA PRO A 121 -4.36 -27.31 -9.04
C PRO A 121 -5.78 -27.84 -9.26
N ARG A 122 -6.19 -27.97 -10.52
CA ARG A 122 -7.55 -28.40 -10.91
C ARG A 122 -7.92 -29.78 -10.38
N GLU A 123 -6.98 -30.68 -10.32
CA GLU A 123 -7.13 -32.05 -9.83
C GLU A 123 -7.53 -32.12 -8.34
N ASN A 124 -7.25 -31.08 -7.57
CA ASN A 124 -7.63 -30.99 -6.16
C ASN A 124 -9.07 -30.52 -5.94
N ILE A 125 -9.81 -30.17 -6.99
CA ILE A 125 -11.20 -29.70 -6.92
C ILE A 125 -12.14 -30.91 -7.06
N SER A 126 -12.98 -31.10 -6.03
CA SER A 126 -14.14 -32.00 -6.04
C SER A 126 -15.26 -31.36 -5.24
N GLU A 127 -16.50 -31.70 -5.55
CA GLU A 127 -17.69 -31.18 -4.89
C GLU A 127 -17.60 -31.33 -3.37
N SER A 128 -17.29 -32.55 -2.89
CA SER A 128 -17.15 -32.83 -1.45
C SER A 128 -16.05 -32.03 -0.74
N ARG A 129 -15.00 -31.63 -1.44
CA ARG A 129 -13.95 -30.77 -0.88
C ARG A 129 -14.37 -29.30 -0.83
N LEU A 130 -15.09 -28.85 -1.85
CA LEU A 130 -15.64 -27.50 -1.90
C LEU A 130 -16.71 -27.29 -0.83
N ASP A 131 -17.58 -28.28 -0.61
CA ASP A 131 -18.60 -28.24 0.46
C ASP A 131 -17.97 -28.10 1.85
N ARG A 132 -16.88 -28.82 2.10
CA ARG A 132 -16.15 -28.68 3.37
C ARG A 132 -15.52 -27.30 3.54
N LEU A 133 -15.06 -26.68 2.47
CA LEU A 133 -14.52 -25.32 2.48
C LEU A 133 -15.63 -24.30 2.82
N THR A 134 -16.83 -24.47 2.28
CA THR A 134 -17.97 -23.59 2.59
C THR A 134 -18.42 -23.70 4.04
N GLY A 135 -18.31 -24.87 4.67
CA GLY A 135 -18.59 -25.10 6.09
C GLY A 135 -17.73 -24.27 7.06
N GLU A 136 -16.57 -23.76 6.62
CA GLU A 136 -15.69 -22.89 7.41
C GLU A 136 -16.01 -21.38 7.26
N GLY A 137 -17.17 -21.03 6.72
CA GLY A 137 -17.57 -19.62 6.51
C GLY A 137 -16.93 -18.95 5.29
N ILE A 138 -16.34 -19.74 4.39
CA ILE A 138 -15.80 -19.29 3.12
C ILE A 138 -16.83 -19.57 2.03
N LYS A 139 -17.34 -18.51 1.38
CA LYS A 139 -18.30 -18.66 0.27
C LYS A 139 -17.58 -18.69 -1.07
N ILE A 140 -17.87 -19.70 -1.89
CA ILE A 140 -17.42 -19.79 -3.28
C ILE A 140 -18.38 -19.00 -4.14
N LEU A 141 -17.88 -17.94 -4.79
CA LEU A 141 -18.68 -17.06 -5.66
C LEU A 141 -18.60 -17.49 -7.12
N GLN A 142 -17.42 -17.93 -7.55
CA GLN A 142 -17.18 -18.32 -8.95
C GLN A 142 -16.02 -19.30 -9.03
N ILE A 143 -16.05 -20.18 -10.02
CA ILE A 143 -14.95 -21.07 -10.39
C ILE A 143 -14.65 -20.84 -11.87
N ARG A 144 -13.39 -20.58 -12.19
CA ARG A 144 -12.86 -20.44 -13.54
C ARG A 144 -11.62 -21.31 -13.69
N HIS A 145 -11.08 -21.41 -14.88
CA HIS A 145 -9.86 -22.15 -15.14
C HIS A 145 -8.81 -21.26 -15.83
N HIS A 146 -7.52 -21.58 -15.63
CA HIS A 146 -6.44 -20.87 -16.28
C HIS A 146 -5.18 -21.74 -16.39
N SER A 147 -4.32 -21.41 -17.37
CA SER A 147 -3.06 -22.14 -17.60
C SER A 147 -2.00 -21.84 -16.55
N ASN A 148 -2.06 -20.66 -15.92
CA ASN A 148 -1.04 -20.19 -14.98
C ASN A 148 -1.59 -20.03 -13.58
N LYS A 149 -0.73 -20.37 -12.60
CA LYS A 149 -0.98 -20.07 -11.19
C LYS A 149 -0.92 -18.57 -10.91
N LEU A 150 -1.82 -18.05 -10.07
CA LEU A 150 -1.77 -16.68 -9.58
C LEU A 150 -0.49 -16.45 -8.75
N ARG A 151 0.11 -15.28 -8.96
CA ARG A 151 1.28 -14.81 -8.20
C ARG A 151 1.00 -13.43 -7.61
N THR A 152 1.72 -13.09 -6.57
CA THR A 152 1.63 -11.75 -5.97
C THR A 152 1.78 -10.67 -7.03
N GLY A 153 0.81 -9.75 -7.09
CA GLY A 153 0.73 -8.69 -8.08
C GLY A 153 -0.10 -9.02 -9.33
N HIS A 154 -0.67 -10.23 -9.46
CA HIS A 154 -1.57 -10.58 -10.56
C HIS A 154 -3.00 -10.06 -10.31
N LEU A 155 -3.13 -8.81 -9.89
CA LEU A 155 -4.39 -8.09 -9.78
C LEU A 155 -4.26 -6.72 -10.44
N LEU A 156 -5.34 -6.20 -10.98
CA LEU A 156 -5.44 -4.82 -11.45
C LEU A 156 -5.51 -3.87 -10.25
N GLY A 157 -6.36 -4.19 -9.30
CA GLY A 157 -6.57 -3.41 -8.08
C GLY A 157 -7.66 -4.02 -7.23
N ASN A 158 -8.25 -3.20 -6.37
CA ASN A 158 -9.39 -3.58 -5.55
C ASN A 158 -10.47 -2.51 -5.65
N HIS A 159 -11.71 -2.96 -5.70
CA HIS A 159 -12.88 -2.14 -5.48
C HIS A 159 -13.22 -2.17 -3.99
N PHE A 160 -13.49 -1.02 -3.41
CA PHE A 160 -13.81 -0.85 -2.00
C PHE A 160 -15.22 -0.30 -1.85
N THR A 161 -15.98 -0.85 -0.92
CA THR A 161 -17.20 -0.25 -0.39
C THR A 161 -17.01 -0.11 1.12
N ILE A 162 -16.99 1.13 1.61
CA ILE A 162 -16.62 1.44 2.99
C ILE A 162 -17.68 2.33 3.61
N LEU A 163 -18.13 1.98 4.82
CA LEU A 163 -19.01 2.80 5.64
C LEU A 163 -18.20 3.47 6.76
N ILE A 164 -18.24 4.80 6.78
CA ILE A 164 -17.72 5.62 7.87
C ILE A 164 -18.88 5.91 8.80
N ARG A 165 -18.84 5.31 10.00
CA ARG A 165 -19.88 5.51 11.02
C ARG A 165 -19.63 6.76 11.83
N GLN A 166 -20.69 7.34 12.39
CA GLN A 166 -20.64 8.55 13.22
C GLN A 166 -19.86 9.70 12.55
N ALA A 167 -19.98 9.81 11.24
CA ALA A 167 -19.46 10.95 10.49
C ALA A 167 -20.28 12.22 10.81
N ASP A 168 -19.66 13.38 10.66
CA ASP A 168 -20.28 14.68 10.92
C ASP A 168 -21.51 14.92 10.04
N ALA A 169 -22.41 15.85 10.43
CA ALA A 169 -23.60 16.18 9.66
C ALA A 169 -23.29 16.69 8.24
N GLU A 170 -22.14 17.36 8.05
CA GLU A 170 -21.66 17.87 6.76
C GLU A 170 -20.71 16.92 6.04
N ALA A 171 -20.65 15.65 6.47
CA ALA A 171 -19.64 14.69 6.02
C ALA A 171 -19.66 14.48 4.50
N GLU A 172 -20.84 14.40 3.88
CA GLU A 172 -20.96 14.18 2.44
C GLU A 172 -20.36 15.35 1.65
N ASN A 173 -20.69 16.59 1.98
CA ASN A 173 -20.16 17.78 1.32
C ASN A 173 -18.63 17.88 1.50
N ARG A 174 -18.14 17.63 2.73
CA ARG A 174 -16.70 17.62 3.03
C ARG A 174 -15.96 16.54 2.26
N ALA A 175 -16.48 15.32 2.24
CA ALA A 175 -15.91 14.23 1.47
C ALA A 175 -15.86 14.55 -0.03
N GLN A 176 -16.94 15.11 -0.59
CA GLN A 176 -16.98 15.49 -2.00
C GLN A 176 -15.95 16.56 -2.33
N ALA A 177 -15.76 17.60 -1.50
CA ALA A 177 -14.74 18.63 -1.70
C ALA A 177 -13.31 18.04 -1.65
N ILE A 178 -13.03 17.17 -0.67
CA ILE A 178 -11.76 16.46 -0.55
C ILE A 178 -11.50 15.59 -1.79
N ILE A 179 -12.49 14.80 -2.21
CA ILE A 179 -12.39 13.92 -3.38
C ILE A 179 -12.12 14.70 -4.64
N GLN A 180 -12.78 15.83 -4.84
CA GLN A 180 -12.56 16.71 -5.99
C GLN A 180 -11.11 17.21 -6.06
N GLN A 181 -10.53 17.61 -4.92
CA GLN A 181 -9.12 18.00 -4.86
C GLN A 181 -8.18 16.82 -5.16
N LEU A 182 -8.48 15.63 -4.60
CA LEU A 182 -7.71 14.41 -4.86
C LEU A 182 -7.85 13.92 -6.31
N GLN A 183 -8.99 14.11 -6.96
CA GLN A 183 -9.18 13.82 -8.39
C GLN A 183 -8.37 14.77 -9.28
N THR A 184 -8.28 16.04 -8.90
CA THR A 184 -7.52 17.05 -9.63
C THR A 184 -6.00 16.81 -9.53
N PHE A 185 -5.47 16.61 -8.32
CA PHE A 185 -4.03 16.51 -8.09
C PHE A 185 -3.51 15.08 -8.00
N GLY A 186 -4.38 14.10 -7.88
CA GLY A 186 -4.07 12.71 -7.57
C GLY A 186 -3.99 12.44 -6.06
N LEU A 187 -4.29 11.21 -5.66
CA LEU A 187 -4.13 10.75 -4.28
C LEU A 187 -2.63 10.53 -3.97
N PRO A 188 -2.06 11.09 -2.88
CA PRO A 188 -0.70 10.78 -2.43
C PRO A 188 -0.53 9.28 -2.17
N ASN A 189 0.47 8.67 -2.80
CA ASN A 189 0.64 7.21 -2.77
C ASN A 189 1.49 6.75 -1.59
N PHE A 190 1.23 7.27 -0.40
CA PHE A 190 1.93 6.86 0.82
C PHE A 190 1.77 5.35 1.11
N TYR A 191 2.74 4.79 1.77
CA TYR A 191 2.57 3.53 2.47
C TYR A 191 1.84 3.77 3.80
N GLY A 192 0.78 3.01 4.03
CA GLY A 192 -0.01 3.10 5.27
C GLY A 192 0.70 2.48 6.48
N PRO A 193 0.18 2.74 7.72
CA PRO A 193 0.79 2.28 8.97
C PRO A 193 1.03 0.78 9.06
N GLN A 194 0.14 -0.03 8.47
CA GLN A 194 0.28 -1.50 8.42
C GLN A 194 1.62 -1.97 7.83
N ARG A 195 2.24 -1.15 6.97
CA ARG A 195 3.53 -1.45 6.36
C ARG A 195 4.67 -1.44 7.37
N PHE A 196 4.52 -0.69 8.43
CA PHE A 196 5.55 -0.44 9.44
C PHE A 196 5.45 -1.36 10.65
N GLY A 197 4.41 -2.23 10.70
CA GLY A 197 4.18 -3.19 11.78
C GLY A 197 3.36 -2.61 12.92
N ALA A 198 2.83 -3.48 13.78
CA ALA A 198 1.93 -3.07 14.87
C ALA A 198 2.57 -2.08 15.87
N ARG A 199 3.92 -2.13 16.03
CA ARG A 199 4.69 -1.23 16.90
C ARG A 199 5.37 -0.10 16.14
N GLY A 200 5.27 -0.07 14.80
CA GLY A 200 5.98 0.91 13.98
C GLY A 200 7.49 0.69 13.85
N ASP A 201 8.06 -0.34 14.45
CA ASP A 201 9.51 -0.57 14.58
C ASP A 201 10.14 -1.37 13.41
N ASN A 202 9.35 -1.78 12.44
CA ASN A 202 9.85 -2.52 11.27
C ASN A 202 10.90 -1.74 10.46
N PRO A 203 10.80 -0.42 10.24
CA PRO A 203 11.82 0.33 9.52
C PRO A 203 13.18 0.32 10.23
N GLU A 204 13.21 0.53 11.55
CA GLU A 204 14.45 0.52 12.35
C GLU A 204 15.13 -0.84 12.26
N LYS A 205 14.37 -1.94 12.44
CA LYS A 205 14.87 -3.31 12.28
C LYS A 205 15.35 -3.57 10.84
N GLY A 206 14.67 -2.98 9.85
CA GLY A 206 15.06 -3.06 8.44
C GLY A 206 16.38 -2.38 8.17
N LEU A 207 16.61 -1.19 8.73
CA LEU A 207 17.88 -0.48 8.67
C LEU A 207 18.99 -1.28 9.36
N ALA A 208 18.77 -1.75 10.58
CA ALA A 208 19.75 -2.56 11.31
C ALA A 208 20.16 -3.84 10.55
N LEU A 209 19.21 -4.47 9.82
CA LEU A 209 19.51 -5.59 8.90
C LEU A 209 20.38 -5.17 7.72
N LEU A 210 20.13 -4.01 7.12
CA LEU A 210 20.91 -3.48 6.00
C LEU A 210 22.34 -3.15 6.42
N LEU A 211 22.52 -2.60 7.64
CA LEU A 211 23.83 -2.26 8.22
C LEU A 211 24.56 -3.49 8.80
N GLY A 212 23.94 -4.68 8.82
CA GLY A 212 24.55 -5.88 9.41
C GLY A 212 24.53 -5.93 10.95
N GLN A 213 23.86 -4.97 11.60
CA GLN A 213 23.75 -4.84 13.07
C GLN A 213 22.68 -5.78 13.66
N TYR A 214 21.78 -6.31 12.83
CA TYR A 214 20.74 -7.25 13.21
C TYR A 214 20.75 -8.46 12.28
N ARG A 215 20.55 -9.67 12.84
CA ARG A 215 20.50 -10.91 12.06
C ARG A 215 19.16 -11.61 12.27
N LEU A 216 18.57 -12.11 11.19
CA LEU A 216 17.32 -12.83 11.21
C LEU A 216 17.40 -14.06 10.30
N ARG A 217 17.08 -15.26 10.81
CA ARG A 217 17.12 -16.52 10.05
C ARG A 217 16.08 -16.55 8.93
N SER A 218 14.87 -16.07 9.19
CA SER A 218 13.76 -16.08 8.23
C SER A 218 14.00 -15.09 7.07
N VAL A 219 14.21 -15.61 5.87
CA VAL A 219 14.36 -14.82 4.64
C VAL A 219 13.11 -13.95 4.38
N ARG A 220 11.91 -14.51 4.62
CA ARG A 220 10.64 -13.79 4.42
C ARG A 220 10.52 -12.59 5.35
N LYS A 221 10.78 -12.78 6.66
CA LYS A 221 10.76 -11.69 7.64
C LYS A 221 11.82 -10.63 7.34
N ARG A 222 13.03 -11.04 6.95
CA ARG A 222 14.11 -10.12 6.55
C ARG A 222 13.70 -9.24 5.36
N LYS A 223 13.11 -9.83 4.32
CA LYS A 223 12.60 -9.08 3.16
C LYS A 223 11.51 -8.08 3.57
N LEU A 224 10.61 -8.47 4.48
CA LEU A 224 9.54 -7.60 4.98
C LEU A 224 10.12 -6.37 5.70
N LEU A 225 11.06 -6.56 6.63
CA LEU A 225 11.66 -5.48 7.42
C LEU A 225 12.46 -4.50 6.54
N VAL A 226 13.32 -5.02 5.65
CA VAL A 226 14.08 -4.18 4.71
C VAL A 226 13.16 -3.41 3.77
N SER A 227 12.08 -4.03 3.31
CA SER A 227 11.07 -3.38 2.48
C SER A 227 10.29 -2.31 3.24
N SER A 228 10.10 -2.48 4.57
CA SER A 228 9.49 -1.45 5.43
C SER A 228 10.37 -0.19 5.51
N TYR A 229 11.69 -0.34 5.67
CA TYR A 229 12.61 0.79 5.64
C TYR A 229 12.60 1.53 4.29
N ASN A 230 12.63 0.80 3.18
CA ASN A 230 12.46 1.41 1.85
C ASN A 230 11.12 2.17 1.72
N SER A 231 10.06 1.66 2.34
CA SER A 231 8.75 2.32 2.35
C SER A 231 8.76 3.62 3.15
N LEU A 232 9.50 3.67 4.26
CA LEU A 232 9.72 4.90 5.03
C LEU A 232 10.45 5.96 4.19
N LEU A 233 11.57 5.58 3.52
CA LEU A 233 12.33 6.49 2.65
C LEU A 233 11.47 7.04 1.51
N PHE A 234 10.60 6.21 0.93
CA PHE A 234 9.63 6.65 -0.07
C PHE A 234 8.65 7.67 0.52
N ASN A 235 8.07 7.39 1.70
CA ASN A 235 7.15 8.31 2.35
C ASN A 235 7.83 9.67 2.66
N LEU A 236 9.07 9.66 3.15
CA LEU A 236 9.83 10.88 3.39
C LEU A 236 10.09 11.67 2.10
N THR A 237 10.41 10.99 0.99
CA THR A 237 10.56 11.63 -0.32
C THR A 237 9.26 12.28 -0.79
N LEU A 238 8.13 11.61 -0.64
CA LEU A 238 6.81 12.14 -0.99
C LEU A 238 6.44 13.34 -0.10
N LYS A 239 6.64 13.22 1.23
CA LYS A 239 6.43 14.32 2.19
C LYS A 239 7.26 15.56 1.82
N GLU A 240 8.55 15.40 1.52
CA GLU A 240 9.43 16.52 1.15
C GLU A 240 8.95 17.21 -0.15
N ARG A 241 8.48 16.45 -1.13
CA ARG A 241 7.88 17.03 -2.35
C ARG A 241 6.60 17.81 -2.05
N MET A 242 5.72 17.28 -1.20
CA MET A 242 4.49 17.96 -0.80
C MET A 242 4.81 19.26 -0.06
N LYS A 243 5.73 19.24 0.90
CA LYS A 243 6.16 20.44 1.65
C LYS A 243 6.76 21.56 0.79
N LYS A 244 7.24 21.21 -0.40
CA LYS A 244 7.83 22.16 -1.38
C LYS A 244 6.91 22.50 -2.52
N ASP A 245 5.62 22.15 -2.46
CA ASP A 245 4.65 22.33 -3.55
C ASP A 245 5.08 21.67 -4.87
N LEU A 246 5.81 20.55 -4.75
CA LEU A 246 6.32 19.76 -5.88
C LEU A 246 5.53 18.45 -6.08
N PHE A 247 4.41 18.27 -5.39
CA PHE A 247 3.64 17.03 -5.46
C PHE A 247 3.12 16.73 -6.87
N ALA A 248 2.50 17.72 -7.51
CA ALA A 248 1.96 17.61 -8.88
C ALA A 248 2.97 18.01 -9.96
N LYS A 249 4.10 18.66 -9.58
CA LYS A 249 5.09 19.20 -10.51
C LYS A 249 6.15 18.16 -10.86
N LEU A 250 6.54 18.14 -12.12
CA LEU A 250 7.69 17.38 -12.60
C LEU A 250 8.98 18.18 -12.39
N LEU A 251 10.03 17.49 -11.97
CA LEU A 251 11.38 18.03 -11.90
C LEU A 251 12.22 17.48 -13.05
N GLN A 252 13.19 18.28 -13.50
CA GLN A 252 14.21 17.79 -14.42
C GLN A 252 14.95 16.61 -13.79
N GLY A 253 15.00 15.49 -14.50
CA GLY A 253 15.60 14.25 -14.01
C GLY A 253 14.66 13.34 -13.25
N ASP A 254 13.37 13.67 -13.09
CA ASP A 254 12.39 12.74 -12.56
C ASP A 254 12.31 11.47 -13.40
N ILE A 255 12.05 10.36 -12.75
CA ILE A 255 11.57 9.15 -13.43
C ILE A 255 10.06 9.18 -13.36
N ALA A 256 9.41 9.46 -14.47
CA ALA A 256 7.96 9.43 -14.60
C ALA A 256 7.46 8.02 -14.95
N LYS A 257 6.26 7.70 -14.51
CA LYS A 257 5.54 6.46 -14.83
C LYS A 257 4.22 6.78 -15.51
N LYS A 258 3.95 6.10 -16.62
CA LYS A 258 2.66 6.12 -17.31
C LYS A 258 1.62 5.35 -16.51
N HIS A 259 0.42 5.92 -16.38
CA HIS A 259 -0.65 5.28 -15.60
C HIS A 259 -1.34 4.14 -16.37
N ASP A 260 -1.35 4.18 -17.69
CA ASP A 260 -1.93 3.17 -18.57
C ASP A 260 -1.06 1.90 -18.67
N THR A 261 0.17 2.05 -19.19
CA THR A 261 1.06 0.93 -19.49
C THR A 261 1.98 0.56 -18.31
N GLY A 262 2.14 1.46 -17.34
CA GLY A 262 3.12 1.31 -16.25
C GLY A 262 4.58 1.53 -16.67
N GLY A 263 4.84 1.90 -17.95
CA GLY A 263 6.17 2.20 -18.47
C GLY A 263 6.82 3.38 -17.75
N ILE A 264 8.14 3.33 -17.53
CA ILE A 264 8.89 4.39 -16.85
C ILE A 264 9.91 5.03 -17.79
N PHE A 265 10.06 6.36 -17.72
CA PHE A 265 11.01 7.12 -18.53
C PHE A 265 11.63 8.28 -17.74
N LEU A 266 12.74 8.81 -18.23
CA LEU A 266 13.42 9.98 -17.65
C LEU A 266 12.78 11.26 -18.21
N VAL A 267 12.41 12.18 -17.34
CA VAL A 267 11.93 13.52 -17.68
C VAL A 267 13.13 14.43 -17.93
N SER A 268 13.46 14.66 -19.19
CA SER A 268 14.51 15.60 -19.61
C SER A 268 13.99 17.04 -19.66
N ASP A 269 12.75 17.22 -20.08
CA ASP A 269 12.07 18.49 -20.23
C ASP A 269 10.75 18.47 -19.42
N PRO A 270 10.74 19.02 -18.19
CA PRO A 270 9.55 19.06 -17.36
C PRO A 270 8.41 19.89 -17.96
N GLU A 271 8.70 20.99 -18.64
CA GLU A 271 7.68 21.88 -19.20
C GLU A 271 6.86 21.17 -20.28
N LYS A 272 7.53 20.41 -21.15
CA LYS A 272 6.89 19.59 -22.18
C LYS A 272 6.01 18.48 -21.60
N GLU A 273 6.44 17.85 -20.51
CA GLU A 273 5.73 16.69 -19.91
C GLU A 273 4.70 17.10 -18.85
N GLN A 274 4.76 18.33 -18.31
CA GLN A 274 3.84 18.80 -17.26
C GLN A 274 2.37 18.70 -17.65
N PRO A 275 1.92 19.07 -18.88
CA PRO A 275 0.52 18.93 -19.25
C PRO A 275 -0.02 17.50 -19.17
N ARG A 276 0.84 16.50 -19.40
CA ARG A 276 0.47 15.08 -19.22
C ARG A 276 0.37 14.70 -17.74
N ALA A 277 1.25 15.28 -16.91
CA ALA A 277 1.18 15.09 -15.47
C ALA A 277 -0.06 15.75 -14.86
N ASP A 278 -0.47 16.90 -15.36
CA ASP A 278 -1.67 17.62 -14.91
C ASP A 278 -2.95 16.82 -15.24
N ARG A 279 -2.98 16.12 -16.37
CA ARG A 279 -4.08 15.20 -16.74
C ARG A 279 -3.96 13.81 -16.09
N LEU A 280 -3.00 13.60 -15.18
CA LEU A 280 -2.74 12.31 -14.53
C LEU A 280 -2.50 11.15 -15.52
N GLU A 281 -1.99 11.42 -16.71
CA GLU A 281 -1.53 10.39 -17.65
C GLU A 281 -0.19 9.79 -17.20
N ILE A 282 0.62 10.63 -16.56
CA ILE A 282 1.91 10.25 -15.98
C ILE A 282 2.03 10.84 -14.57
N SER A 283 2.92 10.25 -13.78
CA SER A 283 3.30 10.81 -12.47
C SER A 283 4.78 10.60 -12.23
N ALA A 284 5.43 11.56 -11.56
CA ALA A 284 6.75 11.35 -10.99
C ALA A 284 6.73 10.15 -10.05
N THR A 285 7.87 9.48 -9.91
CA THR A 285 8.03 8.32 -9.03
C THR A 285 9.07 8.61 -7.95
N GLY A 286 8.88 8.01 -6.77
CA GLY A 286 9.89 7.97 -5.72
C GLY A 286 10.71 6.69 -5.74
N PRO A 287 11.88 6.68 -5.09
CA PRO A 287 12.80 5.56 -5.06
C PRO A 287 12.32 4.45 -4.13
N ILE A 288 12.45 3.21 -4.59
CA ILE A 288 12.54 2.01 -3.76
C ILE A 288 13.97 1.50 -4.00
N TRP A 289 14.86 1.86 -3.08
CA TRP A 289 16.30 1.71 -3.27
C TRP A 289 16.75 0.27 -3.51
N GLY A 290 17.64 0.10 -4.50
CA GLY A 290 18.21 -1.19 -4.86
C GLY A 290 18.93 -1.19 -6.21
N LYS A 291 19.55 -2.33 -6.54
CA LYS A 291 20.46 -2.49 -7.70
C LYS A 291 19.79 -2.18 -9.05
N LYS A 292 18.52 -2.59 -9.22
CA LYS A 292 17.78 -2.46 -10.50
C LYS A 292 16.94 -1.18 -10.58
N MET A 293 16.97 -0.33 -9.55
CA MET A 293 16.23 0.93 -9.55
C MET A 293 16.77 1.87 -10.62
N LYS A 294 15.90 2.37 -11.51
CA LYS A 294 16.24 3.45 -12.44
C LYS A 294 16.53 4.72 -11.64
N ARG A 295 17.74 5.26 -11.76
CA ARG A 295 18.18 6.45 -11.03
C ARG A 295 17.52 7.70 -11.62
N ALA A 296 17.11 8.61 -10.74
CA ALA A 296 16.76 9.97 -11.10
C ALA A 296 18.02 10.76 -11.48
N GLY A 297 17.86 11.89 -12.12
CA GLY A 297 18.93 12.83 -12.49
C GLY A 297 18.69 14.22 -11.89
N ASN A 298 19.65 15.09 -12.01
CA ASN A 298 19.53 16.53 -11.76
C ASN A 298 18.82 16.89 -10.43
N LYS A 299 17.83 17.80 -10.47
CA LYS A 299 17.08 18.26 -9.28
C LYS A 299 16.36 17.14 -8.55
N ALA A 300 15.83 16.15 -9.29
CA ALA A 300 15.14 15.02 -8.70
C ALA A 300 16.10 14.10 -7.94
N ALA A 301 17.30 13.82 -8.48
CA ALA A 301 18.32 13.04 -7.79
C ALA A 301 18.78 13.72 -6.51
N ALA A 302 19.04 15.03 -6.55
CA ALA A 302 19.47 15.80 -5.40
C ALA A 302 18.45 15.74 -4.23
N LEU A 303 17.16 15.77 -4.55
CA LEU A 303 16.09 15.62 -3.55
C LEU A 303 16.10 14.21 -2.92
N GLU A 304 16.18 13.16 -3.75
CA GLU A 304 16.20 11.76 -3.30
C GLU A 304 17.44 11.47 -2.43
N GLU A 305 18.60 11.97 -2.82
CA GLU A 305 19.87 11.81 -2.09
C GLU A 305 19.89 12.60 -0.79
N LYS A 306 19.30 13.81 -0.75
CA LYS A 306 19.12 14.58 0.49
C LYS A 306 18.33 13.78 1.53
N ILE A 307 17.22 13.13 1.11
CA ILE A 307 16.43 12.30 2.03
C ILE A 307 17.27 11.11 2.52
N LEU A 308 17.97 10.44 1.64
CA LEU A 308 18.81 9.30 2.02
C LEU A 308 19.90 9.71 3.01
N SER A 309 20.60 10.81 2.73
CA SER A 309 21.65 11.37 3.60
C SER A 309 21.11 11.81 4.96
N SER A 310 19.90 12.38 5.02
CA SER A 310 19.27 12.76 6.28
C SER A 310 18.98 11.56 7.20
N GLN A 311 18.94 10.35 6.64
CA GLN A 311 18.79 9.09 7.38
C GLN A 311 20.15 8.42 7.68
N GLY A 312 21.27 9.10 7.39
CA GLY A 312 22.63 8.60 7.65
C GLY A 312 23.03 7.39 6.80
N VAL A 313 22.42 7.19 5.63
CA VAL A 313 22.70 6.06 4.75
C VAL A 313 23.03 6.48 3.33
N THR A 314 23.76 5.63 2.62
CA THR A 314 24.12 5.81 1.22
C THR A 314 23.42 4.75 0.34
N PRO A 315 23.35 4.93 -0.98
CA PRO A 315 22.77 3.93 -1.88
C PRO A 315 23.39 2.53 -1.78
N ASP A 316 24.63 2.42 -1.34
CA ASP A 316 25.37 1.17 -1.27
C ASP A 316 24.80 0.15 -0.29
N VAL A 317 24.14 0.61 0.77
CA VAL A 317 23.50 -0.28 1.74
C VAL A 317 22.39 -1.13 1.09
N PHE A 318 21.84 -0.67 -0.04
CA PHE A 318 20.77 -1.35 -0.79
C PHE A 318 21.26 -2.21 -1.95
N ARG A 319 22.60 -2.37 -2.15
CA ARG A 319 23.17 -3.11 -3.31
C ARG A 319 22.66 -4.56 -3.46
N LYS A 320 22.24 -5.18 -2.36
CA LYS A 320 21.65 -6.54 -2.35
C LYS A 320 20.14 -6.57 -2.56
N GLN A 321 19.49 -5.40 -2.63
CA GLN A 321 18.05 -5.30 -2.86
C GLN A 321 17.76 -5.14 -4.35
N PRO A 322 16.62 -5.65 -4.84
CA PRO A 322 16.28 -5.49 -6.26
C PRO A 322 16.05 -4.02 -6.64
N GLY A 323 15.30 -3.29 -5.83
CA GLY A 323 14.92 -1.91 -6.11
C GLY A 323 13.88 -1.77 -7.22
N SER A 324 13.20 -0.62 -7.23
CA SER A 324 12.19 -0.27 -8.23
C SER A 324 11.82 1.21 -8.12
N ARG A 325 10.83 1.65 -8.91
CA ARG A 325 10.23 3.00 -8.80
C ARG A 325 8.75 2.84 -8.43
N ARG A 326 8.23 3.73 -7.56
CA ARG A 326 6.83 3.77 -7.16
C ARG A 326 6.25 5.14 -7.49
N SER A 327 5.07 5.21 -8.14
CA SER A 327 4.39 6.47 -8.41
C SER A 327 4.14 7.24 -7.13
N LEU A 328 4.40 8.54 -7.15
CA LEU A 328 4.12 9.43 -6.01
C LEU A 328 2.63 9.73 -5.89
N ARG A 329 1.89 9.66 -7.01
CA ARG A 329 0.45 9.92 -7.10
C ARG A 329 -0.29 8.75 -7.72
N ILE A 330 -1.56 8.64 -7.38
CA ILE A 330 -2.52 7.72 -7.97
C ILE A 330 -3.64 8.55 -8.56
N ALA A 331 -4.03 8.29 -9.80
CA ALA A 331 -5.24 8.84 -10.37
C ALA A 331 -6.46 8.23 -9.64
N LEU A 332 -7.20 9.07 -8.94
CA LEU A 332 -8.42 8.67 -8.25
C LEU A 332 -9.59 8.85 -9.21
N LYS A 333 -10.18 7.74 -9.66
CA LYS A 333 -11.31 7.72 -10.59
C LYS A 333 -12.54 7.16 -9.88
N GLU A 334 -13.73 7.62 -10.30
CA GLU A 334 -15.02 7.01 -9.95
C GLU A 334 -15.15 6.76 -8.43
N VAL A 335 -15.18 7.83 -7.65
CA VAL A 335 -15.50 7.77 -6.23
C VAL A 335 -16.94 8.19 -6.04
N ASN A 336 -17.76 7.27 -5.54
CA ASN A 336 -19.14 7.55 -5.15
C ASN A 336 -19.18 7.81 -3.65
N VAL A 337 -19.90 8.84 -3.25
CA VAL A 337 -20.13 9.21 -1.86
C VAL A 337 -21.63 9.32 -1.67
N CYS A 338 -22.16 8.71 -0.64
CA CYS A 338 -23.58 8.74 -0.33
C CYS A 338 -23.80 8.75 1.19
N GLN A 339 -24.58 9.71 1.68
CA GLN A 339 -25.02 9.71 3.07
C GLN A 339 -26.10 8.65 3.26
N GLU A 340 -25.88 7.74 4.21
CA GLU A 340 -26.83 6.70 4.63
C GLU A 340 -27.24 6.92 6.09
N LYS A 341 -28.25 6.16 6.54
CA LYS A 341 -28.72 6.22 7.92
C LYS A 341 -27.63 5.85 8.93
N GLU A 342 -26.78 4.89 8.60
CA GLU A 342 -25.71 4.36 9.45
C GLU A 342 -24.41 5.15 9.37
N GLY A 343 -24.26 6.07 8.40
CA GLY A 343 -23.01 6.82 8.18
C GLY A 343 -22.80 7.24 6.73
N LEU A 344 -21.57 7.55 6.39
CA LEU A 344 -21.15 7.94 5.05
C LEU A 344 -20.58 6.75 4.29
N ARG A 345 -21.24 6.34 3.19
CA ARG A 345 -20.75 5.28 2.30
C ARG A 345 -19.84 5.85 1.23
N LEU A 346 -18.71 5.18 1.06
CA LEU A 346 -17.75 5.44 -0.01
C LEU A 346 -17.58 4.19 -0.89
N GLU A 347 -17.62 4.37 -2.21
CA GLU A 347 -17.30 3.34 -3.17
C GLU A 347 -16.23 3.84 -4.12
N PHE A 348 -15.13 3.10 -4.28
CA PHE A 348 -14.01 3.52 -5.09
C PHE A 348 -13.12 2.35 -5.52
N PHE A 349 -12.37 2.55 -6.60
CA PHE A 349 -11.33 1.65 -7.06
C PHE A 349 -9.95 2.21 -6.74
N LEU A 350 -9.04 1.35 -6.24
CA LEU A 350 -7.62 1.66 -6.14
C LEU A 350 -6.77 0.61 -6.86
N PRO A 351 -5.75 1.04 -7.63
CA PRO A 351 -4.83 0.12 -8.29
C PRO A 351 -3.99 -0.66 -7.27
N LYS A 352 -3.42 -1.78 -7.71
CA LYS A 352 -2.54 -2.60 -6.87
C LYS A 352 -1.41 -1.79 -6.24
N GLY A 353 -1.12 -2.11 -4.98
CA GLY A 353 -0.05 -1.43 -4.22
C GLY A 353 -0.48 -0.12 -3.57
N SER A 354 -1.74 0.32 -3.74
CA SER A 354 -2.32 1.47 -3.06
C SER A 354 -3.04 1.04 -1.78
N TYR A 355 -3.21 1.98 -0.86
CA TYR A 355 -3.79 1.73 0.45
C TYR A 355 -5.08 2.54 0.61
N ALA A 356 -6.21 1.86 0.84
CA ALA A 356 -7.49 2.52 1.11
C ALA A 356 -7.41 3.42 2.36
N THR A 357 -6.62 3.04 3.35
CA THR A 357 -6.38 3.85 4.55
C THR A 357 -5.79 5.23 4.24
N VAL A 358 -5.04 5.39 3.15
CA VAL A 358 -4.51 6.70 2.76
C VAL A 358 -5.61 7.62 2.25
N LEU A 359 -6.56 7.09 1.46
CA LEU A 359 -7.73 7.86 1.03
C LEU A 359 -8.65 8.17 2.20
N LEU A 360 -8.89 7.19 3.06
CA LEU A 360 -9.74 7.36 4.25
C LEU A 360 -9.15 8.38 5.23
N ASP A 361 -7.84 8.39 5.44
CA ASP A 361 -7.17 9.37 6.29
C ASP A 361 -7.29 10.80 5.72
N GLU A 362 -7.22 10.98 4.39
CA GLU A 362 -7.48 12.28 3.74
C GLU A 362 -8.93 12.73 3.96
N ILE A 363 -9.91 11.81 3.90
CA ILE A 363 -11.34 12.11 4.04
C ILE A 363 -11.71 12.33 5.50
N MET A 364 -11.29 11.43 6.39
CA MET A 364 -11.74 11.41 7.79
C MET A 364 -10.98 12.40 8.65
N LYS A 365 -9.64 12.49 8.51
CA LYS A 365 -8.74 13.28 9.36
C LYS A 365 -8.96 13.03 10.87
N ALA A 366 -9.27 11.75 11.20
CA ALA A 366 -9.59 11.27 12.54
C ALA A 366 -8.40 10.55 13.18
#